data_4f673ef22264024cf16e54595634d7af
#
_entry.id   4f673ef22264024cf16e54595634d7af
#
_cell.length_a   1.000
_cell.length_b   1.000
_cell.length_c   1.000
_cell.angle_alpha   90.00
_cell.angle_beta   90.00
_cell.angle_gamma   90.00
#
_symmetry.space_group_name_H-M   'P 1'
#
loop_
_entity.id
_entity.type
_entity.pdbx_description
1 polymer ?
#
loop_
_entity_poly.entity_id
_entity_poly.type
_entity_poly.pdbx_seq_one_letter_code
_entity_poly.pdbx_strand_id
1 'polypeptide(L)'
;HFFANRLKVKDIMVRNPATVNATDTMEECLRRGQDLGIGQFPVMEAGKVVGVISSKEIFSLAAHFLGAWEKRCGVTLGPMEIKPGTIGRIADLVEGAGAEVQAVYPISRGEGGGNGKPDERKVIVRFHAAEMKKVVAALETAGFSVIESVDAHCQDKH
;
A
#
# COMPACT_ATOMS: atom_id res chain seq x y z
N HIS A 1 -26.70 33.65 -9.44
CA HIS A 1 -27.39 33.07 -10.62
C HIS A 1 -26.97 33.67 -11.97
N PHE A 2 -26.45 34.89 -12.03
CA PHE A 2 -26.16 35.59 -13.31
C PHE A 2 -24.97 34.99 -14.10
N PHE A 3 -23.97 34.42 -13.42
CA PHE A 3 -22.80 33.81 -14.08
C PHE A 3 -23.03 32.40 -14.59
N ALA A 4 -23.89 31.60 -13.95
CA ALA A 4 -24.10 30.18 -14.30
C ALA A 4 -24.73 29.98 -15.68
N ASN A 5 -25.49 30.94 -16.18
CA ASN A 5 -26.18 30.82 -17.48
C ASN A 5 -25.34 31.24 -18.70
N ARG A 6 -24.12 31.75 -18.50
CA ARG A 6 -23.23 32.20 -19.59
C ARG A 6 -21.98 31.35 -19.75
N LEU A 7 -21.56 30.62 -18.70
CA LEU A 7 -20.40 29.73 -18.75
C LEU A 7 -20.74 28.44 -19.52
N LYS A 8 -20.02 28.19 -20.58
CA LYS A 8 -20.07 26.92 -21.32
C LYS A 8 -18.97 25.98 -20.84
N VAL A 9 -19.19 24.68 -20.93
CA VAL A 9 -18.16 23.66 -20.56
C VAL A 9 -16.84 23.96 -21.26
N LYS A 10 -16.87 24.35 -22.53
CA LYS A 10 -15.67 24.72 -23.31
C LYS A 10 -14.83 25.87 -22.72
N ASP A 11 -15.42 26.69 -21.84
CA ASP A 11 -14.75 27.85 -21.28
C ASP A 11 -13.94 27.49 -20.01
N ILE A 12 -14.24 26.31 -19.43
CA ILE A 12 -13.60 25.81 -18.19
C ILE A 12 -12.92 24.45 -18.36
N MET A 13 -13.15 23.75 -19.48
CA MET A 13 -12.54 22.45 -19.70
C MET A 13 -11.05 22.54 -19.98
N VAL A 14 -10.30 21.52 -19.55
CA VAL A 14 -8.93 21.27 -20.00
C VAL A 14 -9.00 20.72 -21.42
N ARG A 15 -8.44 21.42 -22.39
CA ARG A 15 -8.56 21.06 -23.83
C ARG A 15 -7.68 19.89 -24.22
N ASN A 16 -6.65 19.55 -23.72
CA ASN A 16 -5.82 18.38 -24.01
C ASN A 16 -5.45 17.72 -22.66
N PRO A 17 -6.39 17.04 -22.02
CA PRO A 17 -6.12 16.40 -20.74
C PRO A 17 -5.07 15.30 -20.93
N ALA A 18 -4.22 15.13 -19.93
CA ALA A 18 -3.39 13.94 -19.86
C ALA A 18 -4.30 12.70 -19.74
N THR A 19 -3.97 11.65 -20.47
CA THR A 19 -4.75 10.41 -20.51
C THR A 19 -3.89 9.22 -20.11
N VAL A 20 -4.51 8.11 -19.78
CA VAL A 20 -3.88 6.80 -19.59
C VAL A 20 -4.54 5.80 -20.54
N ASN A 21 -3.86 4.69 -20.84
CA ASN A 21 -4.43 3.62 -21.65
C ASN A 21 -5.08 2.58 -20.76
N ALA A 22 -6.08 1.86 -21.28
CA ALA A 22 -6.73 0.77 -20.58
C ALA A 22 -5.76 -0.38 -20.20
N THR A 23 -4.60 -0.44 -20.84
CA THR A 23 -3.53 -1.41 -20.57
C THR A 23 -2.45 -0.91 -19.62
N ASP A 24 -2.48 0.37 -19.22
CA ASP A 24 -1.51 0.92 -18.28
C ASP A 24 -1.71 0.31 -16.89
N THR A 25 -0.61 0.06 -16.16
CA THR A 25 -0.69 -0.47 -14.80
C THR A 25 -1.12 0.62 -13.81
N MET A 26 -1.56 0.18 -12.63
CA MET A 26 -1.90 1.12 -11.56
C MET A 26 -0.69 1.94 -11.11
N GLU A 27 0.49 1.32 -11.05
CA GLU A 27 1.75 1.99 -10.69
C GLU A 27 2.08 3.11 -11.69
N GLU A 28 1.88 2.86 -12.98
CA GLU A 28 2.08 3.85 -14.02
C GLU A 28 1.09 5.03 -13.86
N CYS A 29 -0.19 4.73 -13.60
CA CYS A 29 -1.19 5.75 -13.33
C CYS A 29 -0.84 6.60 -12.11
N LEU A 30 -0.37 5.97 -11.02
CA LEU A 30 0.07 6.65 -9.80
C LEU A 30 1.27 7.57 -10.07
N ARG A 31 2.33 7.02 -10.70
CA ARG A 31 3.54 7.78 -11.03
C ARG A 31 3.19 8.99 -11.89
N ARG A 32 2.39 8.78 -12.94
CA ARG A 32 1.97 9.86 -13.85
C ARG A 32 1.10 10.92 -13.15
N GLY A 33 0.25 10.49 -12.21
CA GLY A 33 -0.54 11.40 -11.38
C GLY A 33 0.33 12.27 -10.49
N GLN A 34 1.35 11.70 -9.86
CA GLN A 34 2.32 12.43 -9.05
C GLN A 34 3.16 13.40 -9.89
N ASP A 35 3.73 12.94 -11.01
CA ASP A 35 4.58 13.75 -11.88
C ASP A 35 3.85 14.97 -12.45
N LEU A 36 2.57 14.82 -12.76
CA LEU A 36 1.74 15.86 -13.38
C LEU A 36 0.87 16.64 -12.39
N GLY A 37 0.80 16.22 -11.13
CA GLY A 37 -0.11 16.80 -10.13
C GLY A 37 -1.59 16.61 -10.47
N ILE A 38 -1.94 15.48 -11.13
CA ILE A 38 -3.29 15.20 -11.64
C ILE A 38 -3.92 14.06 -10.84
N GLY A 39 -5.13 14.29 -10.36
CA GLY A 39 -5.91 13.29 -9.60
C GLY A 39 -6.91 12.48 -10.43
N GLN A 40 -7.04 12.75 -11.73
CA GLN A 40 -7.99 12.05 -12.62
C GLN A 40 -7.45 11.96 -14.03
N PHE A 41 -7.66 10.81 -14.68
CA PHE A 41 -7.31 10.59 -16.08
C PHE A 41 -8.47 9.98 -16.86
N PRO A 42 -8.80 10.50 -18.05
CA PRO A 42 -9.55 9.74 -19.03
C PRO A 42 -8.76 8.49 -19.43
N VAL A 43 -9.44 7.36 -19.47
CA VAL A 43 -8.87 6.08 -19.92
C VAL A 43 -9.18 5.90 -21.38
N MET A 44 -8.14 5.64 -22.18
CA MET A 44 -8.20 5.50 -23.62
C MET A 44 -8.03 4.04 -24.04
N GLU A 45 -8.85 3.63 -25.02
CA GLU A 45 -8.69 2.37 -25.74
C GLU A 45 -9.04 2.58 -27.20
N ALA A 46 -8.16 2.15 -28.11
CA ALA A 46 -8.32 2.32 -29.56
C ALA A 46 -8.73 3.76 -29.98
N GLY A 47 -8.14 4.77 -29.31
CA GLY A 47 -8.39 6.20 -29.61
C GLY A 47 -9.71 6.75 -29.07
N LYS A 48 -10.45 5.98 -28.26
CA LYS A 48 -11.72 6.40 -27.65
C LYS A 48 -11.59 6.44 -26.13
N VAL A 49 -12.31 7.35 -25.50
CA VAL A 49 -12.46 7.37 -24.05
C VAL A 49 -13.40 6.22 -23.65
N VAL A 50 -12.90 5.28 -22.84
CA VAL A 50 -13.65 4.12 -22.34
C VAL A 50 -14.01 4.25 -20.86
N GLY A 51 -13.39 5.18 -20.15
CA GLY A 51 -13.65 5.41 -18.73
C GLY A 51 -12.85 6.56 -18.17
N VAL A 52 -12.90 6.68 -16.86
CA VAL A 52 -12.09 7.63 -16.06
C VAL A 52 -11.55 6.86 -14.87
N ILE A 53 -10.28 7.06 -14.55
CA ILE A 53 -9.68 6.62 -13.31
C ILE A 53 -9.32 7.84 -12.46
N SER A 54 -9.65 7.81 -11.18
CA SER A 54 -9.31 8.87 -10.25
C SER A 54 -8.46 8.36 -9.09
N SER A 55 -7.82 9.28 -8.37
CA SER A 55 -7.09 8.96 -7.14
C SER A 55 -7.95 8.22 -6.12
N LYS A 56 -9.27 8.47 -6.10
CA LYS A 56 -10.21 7.76 -5.21
C LYS A 56 -10.26 6.26 -5.50
N GLU A 57 -10.39 5.86 -6.78
CA GLU A 57 -10.38 4.46 -7.17
C GLU A 57 -9.04 3.81 -6.84
N ILE A 58 -7.94 4.53 -7.07
CA ILE A 58 -6.59 4.05 -6.75
C ILE A 58 -6.42 3.86 -5.24
N PHE A 59 -6.85 4.82 -4.41
CA PHE A 59 -6.83 4.67 -2.95
C PHE A 59 -7.72 3.53 -2.46
N SER A 60 -8.90 3.35 -3.05
CA SER A 60 -9.79 2.24 -2.71
C SER A 60 -9.15 0.89 -3.01
N LEU A 61 -8.49 0.78 -4.15
CA LEU A 61 -7.78 -0.44 -4.54
C LEU A 61 -6.57 -0.71 -3.64
N ALA A 62 -5.77 0.33 -3.32
CA ALA A 62 -4.66 0.22 -2.38
C ALA A 62 -5.13 -0.20 -0.98
N ALA A 63 -6.23 0.37 -0.49
CA ALA A 63 -6.84 -0.01 0.78
C ALA A 63 -7.28 -1.48 0.78
N HIS A 64 -7.82 -1.97 -0.35
CA HIS A 64 -8.17 -3.38 -0.51
C HIS A 64 -6.93 -4.29 -0.47
N PHE A 65 -5.89 -3.96 -1.22
CA PHE A 65 -4.63 -4.71 -1.19
C PHE A 65 -3.99 -4.74 0.21
N LEU A 66 -4.01 -3.61 0.91
CA LEU A 66 -3.48 -3.50 2.27
C LEU A 66 -4.39 -4.14 3.32
N GLY A 67 -5.60 -4.61 2.92
CA GLY A 67 -6.58 -5.18 3.84
C GLY A 67 -7.05 -4.17 4.89
N ALA A 68 -7.16 -2.88 4.52
CA ALA A 68 -7.54 -1.80 5.44
C ALA A 68 -8.96 -1.98 6.03
N TRP A 69 -9.80 -2.77 5.37
CA TRP A 69 -11.17 -3.08 5.79
C TRP A 69 -11.28 -4.37 6.61
N GLU A 70 -10.20 -5.10 6.74
CA GLU A 70 -10.19 -6.37 7.47
C GLU A 70 -9.55 -6.17 8.85
N LYS A 71 -10.18 -6.75 9.88
CA LYS A 71 -9.61 -6.81 11.23
C LYS A 71 -8.44 -7.80 11.21
N ARG A 72 -7.23 -7.31 11.10
CA ARG A 72 -6.01 -8.13 11.05
C ARG A 72 -5.05 -7.70 12.14
N CYS A 73 -4.42 -8.68 12.75
CA CYS A 73 -3.23 -8.43 13.56
C CYS A 73 -2.05 -8.08 12.65
N GLY A 74 -1.09 -7.38 13.18
CA GLY A 74 0.12 -7.04 12.44
C GLY A 74 1.30 -6.72 13.31
N VAL A 75 2.48 -6.98 12.78
CA VAL A 75 3.75 -6.53 13.38
C VAL A 75 4.57 -5.81 12.34
N THR A 76 5.35 -4.85 12.78
CA THR A 76 6.40 -4.21 11.99
C THR A 76 7.75 -4.60 12.58
N LEU A 77 8.60 -5.24 11.77
CA LEU A 77 9.92 -5.72 12.14
C LEU A 77 11.02 -4.84 11.56
N GLY A 78 12.15 -4.83 12.20
CA GLY A 78 13.37 -4.20 11.72
C GLY A 78 13.71 -2.87 12.39
N PRO A 79 14.62 -2.07 11.79
CA PRO A 79 15.22 -2.27 10.46
C PRO A 79 16.18 -3.47 10.40
N MET A 80 16.21 -4.17 9.26
CA MET A 80 17.04 -5.34 9.03
C MET A 80 17.49 -5.46 7.56
N GLU A 81 18.59 -6.14 7.32
CA GLU A 81 19.00 -6.59 6.00
C GLU A 81 18.15 -7.81 5.60
N ILE A 82 17.50 -7.75 4.44
CA ILE A 82 16.71 -8.87 3.92
C ILE A 82 17.60 -9.74 3.03
N LYS A 83 17.97 -10.91 3.55
CA LYS A 83 18.73 -11.95 2.84
C LYS A 83 17.78 -12.99 2.23
N PRO A 84 18.25 -13.80 1.26
CA PRO A 84 17.50 -14.97 0.81
C PRO A 84 17.05 -15.84 1.99
N GLY A 85 15.76 -16.17 2.03
CA GLY A 85 15.16 -16.94 3.11
C GLY A 85 14.65 -16.13 4.31
N THR A 86 14.99 -14.86 4.46
CA THR A 86 14.54 -14.05 5.60
C THR A 86 13.00 -13.96 5.66
N ILE A 87 12.34 -13.70 4.54
CA ILE A 87 10.89 -13.58 4.47
C ILE A 87 10.21 -14.92 4.79
N GLY A 88 10.70 -16.02 4.22
CA GLY A 88 10.19 -17.36 4.54
C GLY A 88 10.31 -17.68 6.03
N ARG A 89 11.48 -17.42 6.63
CA ARG A 89 11.68 -17.62 8.07
C ARG A 89 10.72 -16.79 8.93
N ILE A 90 10.43 -15.55 8.55
CA ILE A 90 9.46 -14.73 9.27
C ILE A 90 8.07 -15.36 9.17
N ALA A 91 7.64 -15.78 7.98
CA ALA A 91 6.36 -16.44 7.79
C ALA A 91 6.25 -17.73 8.60
N ASP A 92 7.27 -18.60 8.55
CA ASP A 92 7.32 -19.87 9.29
C ASP A 92 7.19 -19.66 10.82
N LEU A 93 7.85 -18.61 11.36
CA LEU A 93 7.75 -18.28 12.78
C LEU A 93 6.36 -17.80 13.18
N VAL A 94 5.73 -16.99 12.34
CA VAL A 94 4.37 -16.49 12.58
C VAL A 94 3.36 -17.64 12.53
N GLU A 95 3.45 -18.51 11.53
CA GLU A 95 2.58 -19.67 11.39
C GLU A 95 2.85 -20.71 12.48
N GLY A 96 4.11 -20.95 12.84
CA GLY A 96 4.50 -21.82 13.93
C GLY A 96 3.99 -21.35 15.30
N ALA A 97 3.71 -20.07 15.46
CA ALA A 97 3.09 -19.49 16.66
C ALA A 97 1.54 -19.62 16.65
N GLY A 98 0.96 -20.27 15.65
CA GLY A 98 -0.49 -20.51 15.52
C GLY A 98 -1.25 -19.37 14.86
N ALA A 99 -0.57 -18.55 14.06
CA ALA A 99 -1.19 -17.50 13.26
C ALA A 99 -1.28 -17.92 11.79
N GLU A 100 -2.19 -17.29 11.04
CA GLU A 100 -2.34 -17.43 9.60
C GLU A 100 -1.80 -16.19 8.91
N VAL A 101 -0.69 -16.32 8.16
CA VAL A 101 -0.08 -15.20 7.44
C VAL A 101 -0.96 -14.78 6.27
N GLN A 102 -1.27 -13.50 6.19
CA GLN A 102 -2.08 -12.90 5.12
C GLN A 102 -1.23 -12.12 4.13
N ALA A 103 -0.22 -11.42 4.62
CA ALA A 103 0.69 -10.66 3.77
C ALA A 103 2.00 -10.33 4.48
N VAL A 104 3.06 -10.23 3.69
CA VAL A 104 4.38 -9.77 4.15
C VAL A 104 4.86 -8.69 3.19
N TYR A 105 5.10 -7.48 3.71
CA TYR A 105 5.51 -6.32 2.93
C TYR A 105 6.90 -5.85 3.37
N PRO A 106 7.96 -6.16 2.61
CA PRO A 106 9.25 -5.48 2.78
C PRO A 106 9.12 -4.02 2.33
N ILE A 107 9.43 -3.07 3.21
CA ILE A 107 9.39 -1.64 2.90
C ILE A 107 10.80 -1.10 2.85
N SER A 108 11.21 -0.60 1.69
CA SER A 108 12.45 0.14 1.53
C SER A 108 12.32 1.51 2.22
N ARG A 109 13.40 2.02 2.80
CA ARG A 109 13.51 3.43 3.12
C ARG A 109 13.40 4.19 1.79
N GLY A 110 12.44 5.11 1.66
CA GLY A 110 12.23 5.90 0.45
C GLY A 110 13.52 6.52 -0.09
N GLU A 111 13.51 6.98 -1.33
CA GLU A 111 14.62 7.56 -2.11
C GLU A 111 15.39 8.69 -1.36
N GLY A 112 16.20 8.33 -0.40
CA GLY A 112 17.01 9.26 0.41
C GLY A 112 18.22 8.57 1.03
N GLY A 113 18.42 7.29 0.80
CA GLY A 113 19.47 6.47 1.40
C GLY A 113 20.74 6.35 0.58
N GLY A 114 21.17 7.42 -0.05
CA GLY A 114 22.52 7.49 -0.61
C GLY A 114 23.53 7.77 0.48
N ASN A 115 24.16 6.76 1.05
CA ASN A 115 25.45 6.82 1.73
C ASN A 115 25.79 5.43 2.29
N GLY A 116 26.11 4.44 1.42
CA GLY A 116 26.95 3.28 1.82
C GLY A 116 26.49 2.41 3.00
N LYS A 117 25.30 2.65 3.57
CA LYS A 117 24.71 1.79 4.61
C LYS A 117 23.99 0.62 3.95
N PRO A 118 24.04 -0.60 4.55
CA PRO A 118 23.28 -1.72 4.05
C PRO A 118 21.82 -1.33 3.89
N ASP A 119 21.17 -1.89 2.84
CA ASP A 119 19.75 -1.66 2.49
C ASP A 119 18.85 -2.23 3.61
N GLU A 120 18.83 -1.52 4.74
CA GLU A 120 18.01 -1.88 5.89
C GLU A 120 16.55 -1.57 5.58
N ARG A 121 15.74 -2.60 5.62
CA ARG A 121 14.32 -2.54 5.36
C ARG A 121 13.51 -2.85 6.60
N LYS A 122 12.31 -2.29 6.69
CA LYS A 122 11.29 -2.74 7.61
C LYS A 122 10.45 -3.80 6.92
N VAL A 123 9.93 -4.74 7.70
CA VAL A 123 9.00 -5.77 7.19
C VAL A 123 7.70 -5.67 7.96
N ILE A 124 6.61 -5.38 7.27
CA ILE A 124 5.27 -5.44 7.85
C ILE A 124 4.71 -6.83 7.58
N VAL A 125 4.25 -7.50 8.63
CA VAL A 125 3.54 -8.78 8.53
C VAL A 125 2.12 -8.59 8.97
N ARG A 126 1.16 -9.05 8.16
CA ARG A 126 -0.27 -9.06 8.48
C ARG A 126 -0.73 -10.50 8.60
N PHE A 127 -1.48 -10.80 9.64
CA PHE A 127 -1.91 -12.17 9.96
C PHE A 127 -3.18 -12.18 10.80
N HIS A 128 -3.85 -13.33 10.84
CA HIS A 128 -4.87 -13.65 11.81
C HIS A 128 -4.25 -14.49 12.93
N ALA A 129 -4.46 -14.12 14.17
CA ALA A 129 -4.00 -14.86 15.32
C ALA A 129 -4.99 -14.72 16.48
N ALA A 130 -5.19 -15.81 17.21
CA ALA A 130 -5.93 -15.78 18.47
C ALA A 130 -5.12 -15.14 19.61
N GLU A 131 -3.79 -15.30 19.57
CA GLU A 131 -2.87 -14.84 20.61
C GLU A 131 -1.67 -14.08 20.02
N MET A 132 -1.85 -12.78 19.83
CA MET A 132 -0.81 -11.87 19.33
C MET A 132 0.53 -11.98 20.08
N LYS A 133 0.46 -12.16 21.41
CA LYS A 133 1.66 -12.24 22.27
C LYS A 133 2.57 -13.42 21.92
N LYS A 134 2.00 -14.55 21.49
CA LYS A 134 2.79 -15.71 21.07
C LYS A 134 3.59 -15.42 19.79
N VAL A 135 2.98 -14.71 18.86
CA VAL A 135 3.64 -14.32 17.61
C VAL A 135 4.79 -13.37 17.88
N VAL A 136 4.56 -12.34 18.69
CA VAL A 136 5.60 -11.37 19.09
C VAL A 136 6.76 -12.10 19.77
N ALA A 137 6.48 -12.94 20.78
CA ALA A 137 7.50 -13.69 21.50
C ALA A 137 8.32 -14.62 20.59
N ALA A 138 7.68 -15.31 19.63
CA ALA A 138 8.38 -16.17 18.69
C ALA A 138 9.35 -15.40 17.80
N LEU A 139 8.91 -14.23 17.29
CA LEU A 139 9.75 -13.37 16.46
C LEU A 139 10.93 -12.78 17.24
N GLU A 140 10.70 -12.28 18.44
CA GLU A 140 11.76 -11.73 19.31
C GLU A 140 12.77 -12.80 19.75
N THR A 141 12.30 -14.00 20.11
CA THR A 141 13.17 -15.13 20.45
C THR A 141 14.05 -15.54 19.27
N ALA A 142 13.54 -15.42 18.05
CA ALA A 142 14.31 -15.70 16.83
C ALA A 142 15.26 -14.56 16.42
N GLY A 143 15.32 -13.47 17.18
CA GLY A 143 16.23 -12.33 16.98
C GLY A 143 15.68 -11.22 16.09
N PHE A 144 14.38 -11.22 15.80
CA PHE A 144 13.76 -10.12 15.08
C PHE A 144 13.32 -9.01 16.05
N SER A 145 13.62 -7.75 15.68
CA SER A 145 13.18 -6.59 16.48
C SER A 145 11.74 -6.23 16.08
N VAL A 146 10.79 -6.38 16.99
CA VAL A 146 9.40 -5.93 16.81
C VAL A 146 9.33 -4.47 17.23
N ILE A 147 9.13 -3.55 16.28
CA ILE A 147 9.06 -2.10 16.54
C ILE A 147 7.64 -1.58 16.69
N GLU A 148 6.66 -2.32 16.18
CA GLU A 148 5.25 -1.99 16.28
C GLU A 148 4.42 -3.27 16.24
N SER A 149 3.33 -3.29 16.98
CA SER A 149 2.35 -4.37 16.93
C SER A 149 0.92 -3.80 16.98
N VAL A 150 0.04 -4.36 16.16
CA VAL A 150 -1.37 -4.00 16.07
C VAL A 150 -2.21 -5.24 16.31
N ASP A 151 -3.02 -5.21 17.38
CA ASP A 151 -3.93 -6.29 17.71
C ASP A 151 -5.36 -5.94 17.25
N ALA A 152 -5.91 -6.74 16.34
CA ALA A 152 -7.24 -6.55 15.81
C ALA A 152 -8.35 -6.67 16.88
N HIS A 153 -8.09 -7.44 17.94
CA HIS A 153 -9.08 -7.66 19.02
C HIS A 153 -9.14 -6.49 20.02
N CYS A 154 -8.13 -5.60 20.02
CA CYS A 154 -8.13 -4.42 20.88
C CYS A 154 -8.82 -3.20 20.27
N GLN A 155 -9.21 -3.23 18.99
CA GLN A 155 -9.81 -2.09 18.28
C GLN A 155 -11.32 -1.93 18.51
N ASP A 156 -11.98 -2.86 19.21
CA ASP A 156 -13.43 -2.81 19.47
C ASP A 156 -13.82 -1.97 20.72
N LYS A 157 -12.93 -1.12 21.24
CA LYS A 157 -13.18 -0.32 22.46
C LYS A 157 -13.21 1.20 22.23
N HIS A 158 -13.70 1.64 21.07
CA HIS A 158 -14.03 3.07 20.89
C HIS A 158 -15.32 3.23 20.11
#